data_6f755ddfe132eb9737c940a163bccfa7
#
_entry.id   6f755ddfe132eb9737c940a163bccfa7
#
_cell.length_a   1.000
_cell.length_b   1.000
_cell.length_c   1.000
_cell.angle_alpha   90.00
_cell.angle_beta   90.00
_cell.angle_gamma   90.00
#
_symmetry.space_group_name_H-M   'P 1'
#
loop_
_entity.id
_entity.type
_entity.pdbx_description
1 polymer ?
#
loop_
_entity_poly.entity_id
_entity_poly.type
_entity_poly.pdbx_seq_one_letter_code
_entity_poly.pdbx_strand_id
1 'polypeptide(L)'
;MYLKSLEVHGFKSFANKLVFEFHNGITAIVGPNGSGKSNVADAVRWVLGEQSAKQLRGAKMEDVIFAGTQLRKPQGFAYVAITINNEDHKLKVPYEEVKIARRVYRSGESEYLLNGASCRLRDIQELLLDTGIGKEGYSIIGQGQIDKILSGKPEERRELFDEAAGIVKFKKRKTVAEKNLEEEQQNLVRIEDILSELEKQVEPLEAQSEKAKEYLSYRDELRNLDINVFLQDYKENSASMEELREKESIADGDLAKTKEEYETVKSEYIQLEEALDKHTRNLEECRETLSADKVKLNQQEGDIKVLEAVSYTHLRAHETCADL
;
A
#
# COMPACT_ATOMS: atom_id res chain seq x y z
N MET A 1 22.00 -13.59 47.04
CA MET A 1 20.81 -13.56 46.18
C MET A 1 19.90 -14.73 46.47
N TYR A 2 18.61 -14.53 46.75
CA TYR A 2 17.61 -15.59 46.93
C TYR A 2 16.23 -15.09 46.48
N LEU A 3 15.30 -16.00 46.18
CA LEU A 3 13.92 -15.67 45.84
C LEU A 3 13.19 -15.23 47.11
N LYS A 4 12.77 -13.96 47.17
CA LYS A 4 12.08 -13.37 48.34
C LYS A 4 10.58 -13.62 48.31
N SER A 5 9.94 -13.41 47.17
CA SER A 5 8.51 -13.65 47.05
C SER A 5 8.09 -13.98 45.61
N LEU A 6 6.95 -14.68 45.51
CA LEU A 6 6.22 -14.93 44.26
C LEU A 6 4.80 -14.42 44.44
N GLU A 7 4.43 -13.45 43.61
CA GLU A 7 3.07 -12.89 43.52
C GLU A 7 2.37 -13.46 42.31
N VAL A 8 1.15 -13.99 42.50
CA VAL A 8 0.37 -14.62 41.43
C VAL A 8 -1.06 -14.08 41.46
N HIS A 9 -1.61 -13.67 40.31
CA HIS A 9 -2.99 -13.20 40.18
C HIS A 9 -3.55 -13.61 38.82
N GLY A 10 -4.72 -14.20 38.82
CA GLY A 10 -5.40 -14.58 37.58
C GLY A 10 -4.66 -15.66 36.76
N PHE A 11 -3.72 -16.38 37.35
CA PHE A 11 -2.90 -17.36 36.64
C PHE A 11 -3.39 -18.78 36.94
N LYS A 12 -3.77 -19.52 35.93
CA LYS A 12 -4.27 -20.90 35.96
C LYS A 12 -5.32 -21.13 37.03
N SER A 13 -4.99 -21.80 38.16
CA SER A 13 -5.92 -22.04 39.27
C SER A 13 -6.00 -20.90 40.28
N PHE A 14 -5.12 -19.90 40.19
CA PHE A 14 -5.06 -18.79 41.13
C PHE A 14 -5.89 -17.59 40.65
N ALA A 15 -7.18 -17.57 41.02
CA ALA A 15 -8.10 -16.48 40.66
C ALA A 15 -7.76 -15.15 41.35
N ASN A 16 -7.49 -15.22 42.65
CA ASN A 16 -7.20 -14.05 43.49
C ASN A 16 -5.68 -13.84 43.57
N LYS A 17 -5.31 -12.61 43.94
CA LYS A 17 -3.91 -12.31 44.29
C LYS A 17 -3.45 -13.15 45.48
N LEU A 18 -2.36 -13.91 45.28
CA LEU A 18 -1.66 -14.67 46.29
C LEU A 18 -0.20 -14.23 46.26
N VAL A 19 0.38 -14.14 47.46
CA VAL A 19 1.81 -13.87 47.65
C VAL A 19 2.38 -15.00 48.45
N PHE A 20 3.40 -15.66 47.90
CA PHE A 20 4.19 -16.65 48.57
C PHE A 20 5.49 -15.97 49.02
N GLU A 21 5.71 -15.90 50.30
CA GLU A 21 6.97 -15.39 50.87
C GLU A 21 7.93 -16.55 51.13
N PHE A 22 9.14 -16.37 50.67
CA PHE A 22 10.22 -17.35 50.81
C PHE A 22 11.28 -16.80 51.78
N HIS A 23 11.74 -17.63 52.68
CA HIS A 23 12.82 -17.29 53.59
C HIS A 23 14.13 -17.89 53.09
N ASN A 24 15.22 -17.43 53.65
CA ASN A 24 16.52 -18.02 53.33
C ASN A 24 16.54 -19.49 53.84
N GLY A 25 16.77 -20.43 52.92
CA GLY A 25 16.77 -21.85 53.22
C GLY A 25 15.81 -22.65 52.32
N ILE A 26 15.31 -23.76 52.81
CA ILE A 26 14.41 -24.66 52.07
C ILE A 26 12.95 -24.34 52.41
N THR A 27 12.17 -23.99 51.41
CA THR A 27 10.71 -23.81 51.52
C THR A 27 9.99 -24.92 50.77
N ALA A 28 9.11 -25.68 51.45
CA ALA A 28 8.30 -26.73 50.85
C ALA A 28 6.84 -26.27 50.63
N ILE A 29 6.32 -26.50 49.44
CA ILE A 29 4.90 -26.27 49.10
C ILE A 29 4.22 -27.63 49.06
N VAL A 30 3.35 -27.89 50.03
CA VAL A 30 2.65 -29.16 50.22
C VAL A 30 1.15 -29.01 50.02
N GLY A 31 0.46 -30.06 49.62
CA GLY A 31 -0.99 -30.08 49.44
C GLY A 31 -1.47 -31.32 48.68
N PRO A 32 -2.77 -31.57 48.63
CA PRO A 32 -3.35 -32.70 47.88
C PRO A 32 -3.19 -32.54 46.37
N ASN A 33 -3.46 -33.62 45.62
CA ASN A 33 -3.45 -33.56 44.14
C ASN A 33 -4.52 -32.59 43.67
N GLY A 34 -4.19 -31.75 42.65
CA GLY A 34 -5.10 -30.71 42.16
C GLY A 34 -5.07 -29.37 42.90
N SER A 35 -4.33 -29.25 44.05
CA SER A 35 -4.26 -28.00 44.83
C SER A 35 -3.46 -26.85 44.17
N GLY A 36 -2.88 -27.07 42.99
CA GLY A 36 -2.15 -26.04 42.25
C GLY A 36 -0.64 -26.00 42.48
N LYS A 37 -0.04 -26.99 43.21
CA LYS A 37 1.41 -27.05 43.46
C LYS A 37 2.27 -26.88 42.19
N SER A 38 1.93 -27.61 41.14
CA SER A 38 2.62 -27.52 39.85
C SER A 38 2.39 -26.17 39.15
N ASN A 39 1.29 -25.47 39.46
CA ASN A 39 1.03 -24.16 38.89
C ASN A 39 1.93 -23.09 39.50
N VAL A 40 2.43 -23.26 40.71
CA VAL A 40 3.44 -22.40 41.32
C VAL A 40 4.76 -22.49 40.55
N ALA A 41 5.22 -23.69 40.25
CA ALA A 41 6.42 -23.90 39.42
C ALA A 41 6.23 -23.34 38.00
N ASP A 42 5.05 -23.53 37.41
CA ASP A 42 4.71 -22.98 36.09
C ASP A 42 4.71 -21.44 36.13
N ALA A 43 4.24 -20.83 37.23
CA ALA A 43 4.24 -19.37 37.39
C ALA A 43 5.66 -18.81 37.39
N VAL A 44 6.59 -19.46 38.11
CA VAL A 44 8.01 -19.09 38.15
C VAL A 44 8.62 -19.20 36.73
N ARG A 45 8.41 -20.32 36.04
CA ARG A 45 8.90 -20.49 34.67
C ARG A 45 8.33 -19.42 33.72
N TRP A 46 7.04 -19.14 33.83
CA TRP A 46 6.35 -18.21 32.98
C TRP A 46 6.89 -16.79 33.10
N VAL A 47 7.11 -16.29 34.32
CA VAL A 47 7.65 -14.95 34.57
C VAL A 47 9.11 -14.82 34.14
N LEU A 48 9.89 -15.91 34.18
CA LEU A 48 11.28 -15.97 33.72
C LEU A 48 11.42 -16.07 32.19
N GLY A 49 10.31 -16.02 31.46
CA GLY A 49 10.33 -15.89 30.02
C GLY A 49 9.96 -17.13 29.22
N GLU A 50 9.30 -18.14 29.85
CA GLU A 50 8.78 -19.27 29.10
C GLU A 50 7.69 -18.81 28.11
N GLN A 51 7.94 -19.06 26.84
CA GLN A 51 7.00 -18.69 25.73
C GLN A 51 6.25 -19.90 25.16
N SER A 52 6.65 -21.11 25.53
CA SER A 52 5.99 -22.32 25.07
C SER A 52 4.73 -22.61 25.90
N ALA A 53 3.55 -22.42 25.29
CA ALA A 53 2.28 -22.79 25.91
C ALA A 53 2.25 -24.29 26.29
N LYS A 54 2.84 -25.15 25.45
CA LYS A 54 2.94 -26.62 25.73
C LYS A 54 3.71 -26.95 27.01
N GLN A 55 4.79 -26.24 27.27
CA GLN A 55 5.55 -26.41 28.52
C GLN A 55 4.75 -25.98 29.75
N LEU A 56 3.83 -25.04 29.54
CA LEU A 56 2.88 -24.59 30.56
C LEU A 56 1.55 -25.38 30.53
N ARG A 57 1.51 -26.50 29.82
CA ARG A 57 0.33 -27.38 29.72
C ARG A 57 -0.93 -26.68 29.15
N GLY A 58 -0.77 -25.67 28.30
CA GLY A 58 -1.79 -24.97 27.55
C GLY A 58 -1.65 -25.18 26.05
N ALA A 59 -2.70 -24.89 25.28
CA ALA A 59 -2.66 -24.86 23.83
C ALA A 59 -2.22 -23.49 23.30
N LYS A 60 -2.67 -22.45 23.96
CA LYS A 60 -2.30 -21.03 23.66
C LYS A 60 -1.77 -20.35 24.93
N MET A 61 -1.10 -19.21 24.74
CA MET A 61 -0.56 -18.46 25.87
C MET A 61 -1.66 -17.88 26.77
N GLU A 62 -2.80 -17.53 26.20
CA GLU A 62 -3.96 -17.02 26.95
C GLU A 62 -4.59 -18.08 27.88
N ASP A 63 -4.30 -19.36 27.66
CA ASP A 63 -4.76 -20.45 28.52
C ASP A 63 -4.16 -20.41 29.93
N VAL A 64 -3.11 -19.61 30.14
CA VAL A 64 -2.59 -19.36 31.47
C VAL A 64 -3.49 -18.45 32.31
N ILE A 65 -4.44 -17.75 31.69
CA ILE A 65 -5.39 -16.88 32.37
C ILE A 65 -6.47 -17.74 33.02
N PHE A 66 -6.83 -17.44 34.27
CA PHE A 66 -7.87 -18.14 35.00
C PHE A 66 -9.21 -18.10 34.22
N ALA A 67 -9.64 -19.27 33.78
CA ALA A 67 -10.84 -19.43 32.93
C ALA A 67 -12.18 -19.29 33.67
N GLY A 68 -12.16 -19.21 35.00
CA GLY A 68 -13.34 -19.21 35.83
C GLY A 68 -13.72 -20.60 36.35
N THR A 69 -14.65 -20.62 37.27
CA THR A 69 -15.27 -21.84 37.84
C THR A 69 -16.76 -21.58 38.02
N GLN A 70 -17.53 -22.57 38.43
CA GLN A 70 -18.96 -22.38 38.75
C GLN A 70 -19.20 -21.28 39.79
N LEU A 71 -18.23 -21.02 40.67
CA LEU A 71 -18.34 -20.05 41.78
C LEU A 71 -17.56 -18.74 41.51
N ARG A 72 -16.69 -18.69 40.52
CA ARG A 72 -15.79 -17.55 40.29
C ARG A 72 -15.76 -17.17 38.82
N LYS A 73 -15.91 -15.89 38.54
CA LYS A 73 -15.82 -15.34 37.19
C LYS A 73 -14.41 -15.49 36.60
N PRO A 74 -14.29 -15.64 35.28
CA PRO A 74 -13.00 -15.62 34.59
C PRO A 74 -12.28 -14.28 34.81
N GLN A 75 -10.96 -14.31 34.83
CA GLN A 75 -10.13 -13.09 34.92
C GLN A 75 -9.83 -12.53 33.54
N GLY A 76 -9.62 -11.21 33.42
CA GLY A 76 -9.25 -10.53 32.19
C GLY A 76 -7.77 -10.65 31.83
N PHE A 77 -6.94 -10.94 32.82
CA PHE A 77 -5.48 -11.03 32.67
C PHE A 77 -4.88 -12.03 33.66
N ALA A 78 -3.67 -12.51 33.37
CA ALA A 78 -2.81 -13.18 34.31
C ALA A 78 -1.61 -12.30 34.65
N TYR A 79 -1.23 -12.24 35.90
CA TYR A 79 -0.10 -11.50 36.39
C TYR A 79 0.72 -12.39 37.33
N VAL A 80 2.02 -12.47 37.08
CA VAL A 80 2.99 -13.13 37.99
C VAL A 80 4.16 -12.20 38.16
N ALA A 81 4.62 -12.07 39.41
CA ALA A 81 5.84 -11.36 39.72
C ALA A 81 6.71 -12.17 40.70
N ILE A 82 8.01 -12.16 40.47
CA ILE A 82 9.01 -12.64 41.42
C ILE A 82 9.80 -11.47 41.94
N THR A 83 10.10 -11.51 43.23
CA THR A 83 10.99 -10.55 43.86
C THR A 83 12.24 -11.31 44.31
N ILE A 84 13.40 -10.86 43.86
CA ILE A 84 14.71 -11.43 44.17
C ILE A 84 15.45 -10.46 45.07
N ASN A 85 15.99 -10.93 46.15
CA ASN A 85 16.93 -10.18 46.99
C ASN A 85 18.28 -10.11 46.25
N ASN A 86 18.82 -8.90 46.08
CA ASN A 86 20.06 -8.62 45.39
C ASN A 86 21.05 -7.81 46.23
N GLU A 87 21.04 -7.96 47.56
CA GLU A 87 21.98 -7.29 48.47
C GLU A 87 23.44 -7.62 48.13
N ASP A 88 23.70 -8.79 47.58
CA ASP A 88 25.00 -9.22 47.10
C ASP A 88 25.38 -8.70 45.69
N HIS A 89 24.53 -7.86 45.08
CA HIS A 89 24.73 -7.25 43.78
C HIS A 89 25.12 -8.21 42.64
N LYS A 90 24.72 -9.47 42.74
CA LYS A 90 24.93 -10.45 41.66
C LYS A 90 24.16 -10.09 40.40
N LEU A 91 22.96 -9.52 40.55
CA LEU A 91 22.27 -8.86 39.44
C LEU A 91 22.90 -7.48 39.24
N LYS A 92 23.37 -7.20 38.02
CA LYS A 92 24.05 -5.93 37.67
C LYS A 92 23.09 -4.78 37.54
N VAL A 93 22.29 -4.53 38.58
CA VAL A 93 21.36 -3.41 38.69
C VAL A 93 21.55 -2.74 40.05
N PRO A 94 21.30 -1.41 40.15
CA PRO A 94 21.55 -0.66 41.38
C PRO A 94 20.47 -0.83 42.46
N TYR A 95 19.73 -1.95 42.44
CA TYR A 95 18.60 -2.20 43.34
C TYR A 95 18.92 -3.38 44.27
N GLU A 96 18.64 -3.26 45.54
CA GLU A 96 18.73 -4.33 46.53
C GLU A 96 17.63 -5.39 46.35
N GLU A 97 16.48 -4.96 45.79
CA GLU A 97 15.40 -5.87 45.45
C GLU A 97 15.06 -5.71 43.98
N VAL A 98 14.97 -6.80 43.25
CA VAL A 98 14.65 -6.85 41.85
C VAL A 98 13.33 -7.56 41.65
N LYS A 99 12.30 -6.83 41.25
CA LYS A 99 10.98 -7.37 40.96
C LYS A 99 10.83 -7.55 39.43
N ILE A 100 10.75 -8.78 39.00
CA ILE A 100 10.46 -9.14 37.63
C ILE A 100 8.99 -9.57 37.54
N ALA A 101 8.20 -8.94 36.67
CA ALA A 101 6.83 -9.31 36.53
C ALA A 101 6.46 -9.51 35.04
N ARG A 102 5.48 -10.36 34.84
CA ARG A 102 4.87 -10.59 33.53
C ARG A 102 3.36 -10.51 33.66
N ARG A 103 2.73 -9.84 32.67
CA ARG A 103 1.27 -9.75 32.54
C ARG A 103 0.86 -10.16 31.13
N VAL A 104 -0.21 -10.93 31.01
CA VAL A 104 -0.83 -11.29 29.74
C VAL A 104 -2.32 -11.00 29.83
N TYR A 105 -2.85 -10.33 28.83
CA TYR A 105 -4.26 -10.04 28.68
C TYR A 105 -4.95 -11.04 27.75
N ARG A 106 -6.28 -11.13 27.81
CA ARG A 106 -7.06 -11.96 26.88
C ARG A 106 -6.99 -11.49 25.42
N SER A 107 -6.55 -10.25 25.19
CA SER A 107 -6.24 -9.73 23.85
C SER A 107 -5.01 -10.39 23.20
N GLY A 108 -4.22 -11.17 23.97
CA GLY A 108 -2.94 -11.72 23.56
C GLY A 108 -1.75 -10.80 23.85
N GLU A 109 -1.97 -9.57 24.29
CA GLU A 109 -0.91 -8.65 24.70
C GLU A 109 -0.15 -9.19 25.91
N SER A 110 1.18 -9.10 25.86
CA SER A 110 2.08 -9.55 26.90
C SER A 110 3.05 -8.43 27.28
N GLU A 111 3.10 -8.11 28.56
CA GLU A 111 3.99 -7.09 29.13
C GLU A 111 5.00 -7.75 30.08
N TYR A 112 6.22 -7.27 30.01
CA TYR A 112 7.26 -7.58 31.02
C TYR A 112 7.58 -6.30 31.77
N LEU A 113 7.77 -6.43 33.09
CA LEU A 113 8.02 -5.30 33.97
C LEU A 113 9.23 -5.62 34.83
N LEU A 114 10.16 -4.67 34.92
CA LEU A 114 11.29 -4.70 35.85
C LEU A 114 11.15 -3.54 36.85
N ASN A 115 10.97 -3.85 38.10
CA ASN A 115 10.69 -2.88 39.18
C ASN A 115 9.54 -1.90 38.81
N GLY A 116 8.52 -2.40 38.09
CA GLY A 116 7.35 -1.63 37.65
C GLY A 116 7.51 -0.89 36.32
N ALA A 117 8.73 -0.78 35.79
CA ALA A 117 8.97 -0.21 34.47
C ALA A 117 8.80 -1.27 33.37
N SER A 118 8.15 -0.93 32.26
CA SER A 118 8.01 -1.82 31.10
C SER A 118 9.38 -2.08 30.47
N CYS A 119 9.68 -3.34 30.16
CA CYS A 119 10.92 -3.77 29.56
C CYS A 119 10.70 -4.89 28.55
N ARG A 120 11.72 -5.22 27.78
CA ARG A 120 11.68 -6.32 26.82
C ARG A 120 12.07 -7.63 27.49
N LEU A 121 11.53 -8.74 27.00
CA LEU A 121 11.96 -10.09 27.47
C LEU A 121 13.48 -10.26 27.35
N ARG A 122 14.11 -9.73 26.33
CA ARG A 122 15.55 -9.79 26.13
C ARG A 122 16.33 -9.16 27.30
N ASP A 123 15.82 -8.03 27.81
CA ASP A 123 16.47 -7.29 28.91
C ASP A 123 16.45 -8.14 30.20
N ILE A 124 15.32 -8.83 30.48
CA ILE A 124 15.20 -9.77 31.60
C ILE A 124 16.12 -10.96 31.40
N GLN A 125 16.17 -11.51 30.19
CA GLN A 125 17.07 -12.65 29.91
C GLN A 125 18.53 -12.26 30.07
N GLU A 126 18.94 -11.08 29.58
CA GLU A 126 20.32 -10.58 29.77
C GLU A 126 20.67 -10.35 31.25
N LEU A 127 19.71 -9.82 32.01
CA LEU A 127 19.89 -9.62 33.46
C LEU A 127 20.11 -10.93 34.20
N LEU A 128 19.46 -12.02 33.81
CA LEU A 128 19.48 -13.30 34.46
C LEU A 128 20.59 -14.25 33.96
N LEU A 129 21.20 -13.96 32.79
CA LEU A 129 22.15 -14.87 32.13
C LEU A 129 23.34 -15.31 32.97
N ASP A 130 23.81 -14.47 33.92
CA ASP A 130 24.99 -14.80 34.76
C ASP A 130 24.61 -15.39 36.13
N THR A 131 23.31 -15.56 36.39
CA THR A 131 22.82 -15.93 37.73
C THR A 131 22.42 -17.40 37.86
N GLY A 132 22.42 -18.13 36.73
CA GLY A 132 21.87 -19.49 36.70
C GLY A 132 20.32 -19.52 36.82
N ILE A 133 19.67 -18.37 36.98
CA ILE A 133 18.22 -18.26 37.05
C ILE A 133 17.72 -17.89 35.64
N GLY A 134 17.17 -18.83 34.90
CA GLY A 134 16.67 -18.56 33.58
C GLY A 134 15.76 -19.66 33.04
N LYS A 135 15.22 -19.47 31.83
CA LYS A 135 14.38 -20.44 31.18
C LYS A 135 15.11 -21.76 30.90
N GLU A 136 16.36 -21.69 30.53
CA GLU A 136 17.22 -22.81 30.15
C GLU A 136 18.09 -23.28 31.32
N GLY A 137 17.98 -22.60 32.48
CA GLY A 137 18.80 -22.84 33.65
C GLY A 137 18.45 -24.11 34.42
N TYR A 138 19.48 -24.70 35.07
CA TYR A 138 19.30 -25.79 36.00
C TYR A 138 18.59 -25.38 37.30
N SER A 139 18.32 -24.09 37.49
CA SER A 139 17.65 -23.54 38.67
C SER A 139 16.19 -23.99 38.82
N ILE A 140 15.53 -24.38 37.73
CA ILE A 140 14.14 -24.84 37.74
C ILE A 140 14.06 -26.27 37.19
N ILE A 141 14.14 -27.23 38.04
CA ILE A 141 14.06 -28.65 37.67
C ILE A 141 12.61 -29.08 37.65
N GLY A 142 12.06 -29.32 36.47
CA GLY A 142 10.70 -29.83 36.29
C GLY A 142 10.61 -31.34 36.47
N GLN A 143 9.38 -31.80 36.66
CA GLN A 143 9.09 -33.23 36.74
C GLN A 143 9.51 -33.94 35.44
N GLY A 144 10.31 -35.02 35.52
CA GLY A 144 10.84 -35.77 34.38
C GLY A 144 12.02 -35.08 33.65
N GLN A 145 12.47 -33.92 34.08
CA GLN A 145 13.61 -33.25 33.45
C GLN A 145 14.95 -33.91 33.86
N ILE A 146 15.04 -34.46 35.05
CA ILE A 146 16.23 -35.21 35.50
C ILE A 146 16.46 -36.43 34.60
N ASP A 147 15.41 -37.17 34.29
CA ASP A 147 15.51 -38.34 33.41
C ASP A 147 15.97 -37.95 31.99
N LYS A 148 15.50 -36.81 31.48
CA LYS A 148 15.96 -36.27 30.20
C LYS A 148 17.43 -35.86 30.22
N ILE A 149 17.90 -35.25 31.31
CA ILE A 149 19.30 -34.88 31.50
C ILE A 149 20.20 -36.12 31.54
N LEU A 150 19.76 -37.15 32.26
CA LEU A 150 20.52 -38.39 32.38
C LEU A 150 20.53 -39.20 31.08
N SER A 151 19.42 -39.26 30.36
CA SER A 151 19.27 -39.96 29.09
C SER A 151 19.67 -39.12 27.87
N GLY A 152 19.91 -37.82 28.06
CA GLY A 152 20.24 -36.86 26.99
C GLY A 152 21.63 -37.11 26.37
N LYS A 153 21.84 -36.51 25.19
CA LYS A 153 23.11 -36.56 24.48
C LYS A 153 24.23 -35.86 25.25
N PRO A 154 25.49 -36.22 25.03
CA PRO A 154 26.63 -35.56 25.68
C PRO A 154 26.65 -34.04 25.52
N GLU A 155 26.21 -33.54 24.36
CA GLU A 155 26.13 -32.11 24.04
C GLU A 155 25.13 -31.37 24.94
N GLU A 156 23.94 -31.95 25.16
CA GLU A 156 22.90 -31.39 26.05
C GLU A 156 23.39 -31.35 27.51
N ARG A 157 24.15 -32.38 27.95
CA ARG A 157 24.76 -32.38 29.27
C ARG A 157 25.85 -31.34 29.39
N ARG A 158 26.64 -31.11 28.33
CA ARG A 158 27.68 -30.07 28.31
C ARG A 158 27.09 -28.67 28.48
N GLU A 159 25.93 -28.39 27.93
CA GLU A 159 25.25 -27.08 28.08
C GLU A 159 25.01 -26.76 29.58
N LEU A 160 24.65 -27.75 30.39
CA LEU A 160 24.48 -27.57 31.83
C LEU A 160 25.79 -27.17 32.54
N PHE A 161 26.91 -27.74 32.11
CA PHE A 161 28.22 -27.38 32.66
C PHE A 161 28.66 -25.99 32.22
N ASP A 162 28.38 -25.64 30.94
CA ASP A 162 28.63 -24.31 30.39
C ASP A 162 27.83 -23.25 31.18
N GLU A 163 26.60 -23.57 31.56
CA GLU A 163 25.75 -22.70 32.36
C GLU A 163 26.26 -22.59 33.81
N ALA A 164 26.56 -23.70 34.44
CA ALA A 164 27.13 -23.71 35.78
C ALA A 164 28.47 -22.96 35.87
N ALA A 165 29.25 -22.98 34.80
CA ALA A 165 30.50 -22.25 34.68
C ALA A 165 30.30 -20.74 34.33
N GLY A 166 29.07 -20.29 34.10
CA GLY A 166 28.78 -18.89 33.78
C GLY A 166 29.26 -18.42 32.39
N ILE A 167 29.59 -19.37 31.50
CA ILE A 167 30.15 -19.06 30.17
C ILE A 167 29.08 -18.90 29.06
N VAL A 168 27.82 -19.20 29.33
CA VAL A 168 26.69 -19.16 28.36
C VAL A 168 26.53 -17.77 27.78
N LYS A 169 26.69 -16.73 28.58
CA LYS A 169 26.62 -15.35 28.11
C LYS A 169 27.72 -15.04 27.11
N PHE A 170 28.93 -15.46 27.38
CA PHE A 170 30.05 -15.24 26.46
C PHE A 170 29.89 -16.05 25.19
N LYS A 171 29.41 -17.29 25.26
CA LYS A 171 29.09 -18.14 24.13
C LYS A 171 28.00 -17.52 23.24
N LYS A 172 26.93 -17.02 23.86
CA LYS A 172 25.84 -16.33 23.14
C LYS A 172 26.30 -15.03 22.49
N ARG A 173 27.12 -14.23 23.21
CA ARG A 173 27.72 -13.01 22.64
C ARG A 173 28.68 -13.35 21.50
N LYS A 174 29.47 -14.41 21.62
CA LYS A 174 30.35 -14.89 20.56
C LYS A 174 29.54 -15.25 19.30
N THR A 175 28.49 -16.07 19.44
CA THR A 175 27.64 -16.48 18.31
C THR A 175 26.96 -15.29 17.64
N VAL A 176 26.50 -14.30 18.43
CA VAL A 176 25.92 -13.07 17.85
C VAL A 176 27.00 -12.26 17.12
N ALA A 177 28.19 -12.16 17.69
CA ALA A 177 29.30 -11.44 17.06
C ALA A 177 29.78 -12.13 15.78
N GLU A 178 29.87 -13.45 15.78
CA GLU A 178 30.22 -14.26 14.60
C GLU A 178 29.17 -14.08 13.49
N LYS A 179 27.88 -14.09 13.82
CA LYS A 179 26.80 -13.85 12.87
C LYS A 179 26.86 -12.44 12.29
N ASN A 180 27.06 -11.42 13.14
CA ASN A 180 27.21 -10.05 12.67
C ASN A 180 28.44 -9.90 11.77
N LEU A 181 29.55 -10.57 12.11
CA LEU A 181 30.76 -10.56 11.29
C LEU A 181 30.52 -11.18 9.91
N GLU A 182 29.80 -12.29 9.86
CA GLU A 182 29.41 -12.94 8.58
C GLU A 182 28.50 -12.04 7.75
N GLU A 183 27.51 -11.38 8.38
CA GLU A 183 26.64 -10.42 7.71
C GLU A 183 27.45 -9.23 7.15
N GLU A 184 28.41 -8.69 7.92
CA GLU A 184 29.28 -7.60 7.47
C GLU A 184 30.23 -8.04 6.37
N GLN A 185 30.74 -9.26 6.39
CA GLN A 185 31.54 -9.81 5.29
C GLN A 185 30.73 -9.90 3.99
N GLN A 186 29.47 -10.36 4.07
CA GLN A 186 28.56 -10.39 2.91
C GLN A 186 28.27 -8.98 2.40
N ASN A 187 28.10 -8.01 3.30
CA ASN A 187 27.92 -6.59 2.91
C ASN A 187 29.16 -6.04 2.22
N LEU A 188 30.37 -6.39 2.69
CA LEU A 188 31.62 -5.98 2.04
C LEU A 188 31.73 -6.53 0.61
N VAL A 189 31.47 -7.82 0.40
CA VAL A 189 31.46 -8.42 -0.96
C VAL A 189 30.47 -7.69 -1.85
N ARG A 190 29.28 -7.38 -1.35
CA ARG A 190 28.28 -6.62 -2.12
C ARG A 190 28.76 -5.21 -2.49
N ILE A 191 29.47 -4.55 -1.56
CA ILE A 191 30.02 -3.21 -1.81
C ILE A 191 31.15 -3.30 -2.86
N GLU A 192 32.01 -4.32 -2.80
CA GLU A 192 33.05 -4.57 -3.78
C GLU A 192 32.46 -4.83 -5.19
N ASP A 193 31.38 -5.60 -5.27
CA ASP A 193 30.67 -5.82 -6.53
C ASP A 193 30.10 -4.51 -7.12
N ILE A 194 29.48 -3.69 -6.26
CA ILE A 194 28.95 -2.38 -6.68
C ILE A 194 30.08 -1.46 -7.12
N LEU A 195 31.19 -1.45 -6.40
CA LEU A 195 32.36 -0.62 -6.72
C LEU A 195 32.96 -1.03 -8.08
N SER A 196 33.11 -2.33 -8.31
CA SER A 196 33.58 -2.87 -9.58
C SER A 196 32.64 -2.51 -10.74
N GLU A 197 31.33 -2.51 -10.50
CA GLU A 197 30.35 -2.10 -11.52
C GLU A 197 30.41 -0.59 -11.80
N LEU A 198 30.59 0.22 -10.76
CA LEU A 198 30.74 1.66 -10.91
C LEU A 198 32.05 2.01 -11.64
N GLU A 199 33.16 1.34 -11.32
CA GLU A 199 34.44 1.51 -12.01
C GLU A 199 34.34 1.26 -13.50
N LYS A 200 33.61 0.21 -13.92
CA LYS A 200 33.34 -0.09 -15.35
C LYS A 200 32.52 1.00 -16.04
N GLN A 201 31.73 1.75 -15.29
CA GLN A 201 30.90 2.83 -15.84
C GLN A 201 31.68 4.16 -15.97
N VAL A 202 32.81 4.32 -15.28
CA VAL A 202 33.59 5.58 -15.30
C VAL A 202 34.08 5.89 -16.70
N GLU A 203 34.75 4.95 -17.36
CA GLU A 203 35.32 5.17 -18.70
C GLU A 203 34.25 5.52 -19.76
N PRO A 204 33.09 4.79 -19.86
CA PRO A 204 32.01 5.18 -20.75
C PRO A 204 31.40 6.55 -20.41
N LEU A 205 31.28 6.88 -19.12
CA LEU A 205 30.75 8.17 -18.68
C LEU A 205 31.70 9.33 -18.98
N GLU A 206 33.01 9.11 -18.87
CA GLU A 206 34.03 10.08 -19.25
C GLU A 206 33.96 10.39 -20.75
N ALA A 207 33.89 9.35 -21.59
CA ALA A 207 33.70 9.50 -23.02
C ALA A 207 32.38 10.19 -23.39
N GLN A 208 31.31 9.91 -22.67
CA GLN A 208 30.03 10.60 -22.83
C GLN A 208 30.11 12.06 -22.40
N SER A 209 30.85 12.35 -21.32
CA SER A 209 31.07 13.71 -20.84
C SER A 209 31.82 14.58 -21.84
N GLU A 210 32.84 14.01 -22.49
CA GLU A 210 33.57 14.71 -23.54
C GLU A 210 32.67 15.03 -24.74
N LYS A 211 31.92 14.04 -25.22
CA LYS A 211 30.93 14.25 -26.29
C LYS A 211 29.85 15.27 -25.90
N ALA A 212 29.43 15.26 -24.64
CA ALA A 212 28.47 16.24 -24.13
C ALA A 212 29.05 17.67 -24.13
N LYS A 213 30.34 17.84 -23.78
CA LYS A 213 31.02 19.14 -23.85
C LYS A 213 31.11 19.65 -25.29
N GLU A 214 31.47 18.76 -26.23
CA GLU A 214 31.47 19.11 -27.67
C GLU A 214 30.07 19.49 -28.14
N TYR A 215 29.08 18.71 -27.76
CA TYR A 215 27.68 19.02 -28.09
C TYR A 215 27.26 20.39 -27.56
N LEU A 216 27.64 20.71 -26.31
CA LEU A 216 27.30 22.01 -25.71
C LEU A 216 27.95 23.17 -26.47
N SER A 217 29.22 23.03 -26.92
CA SER A 217 29.88 24.04 -27.72
C SER A 217 29.19 24.22 -29.08
N TYR A 218 28.90 23.13 -29.78
CA TYR A 218 28.18 23.21 -31.06
C TYR A 218 26.76 23.74 -30.89
N ARG A 219 26.09 23.39 -29.81
CA ARG A 219 24.75 23.93 -29.49
C ARG A 219 24.78 25.46 -29.32
N ASP A 220 25.81 25.98 -28.64
CA ASP A 220 25.96 27.41 -28.42
C ASP A 220 26.33 28.11 -29.73
N GLU A 221 27.17 27.53 -30.59
CA GLU A 221 27.41 28.00 -31.93
C GLU A 221 26.16 28.03 -32.80
N LEU A 222 25.42 26.90 -32.80
CA LEU A 222 24.16 26.76 -33.52
C LEU A 222 23.16 27.82 -33.07
N ARG A 223 23.06 28.04 -31.75
CA ARG A 223 22.17 29.06 -31.19
C ARG A 223 22.55 30.47 -31.70
N ASN A 224 23.84 30.76 -31.77
CA ASN A 224 24.30 32.06 -32.30
C ASN A 224 23.99 32.20 -33.79
N LEU A 225 24.15 31.11 -34.57
CA LEU A 225 23.81 31.10 -35.97
C LEU A 225 22.31 31.24 -36.17
N ASP A 226 21.49 30.49 -35.41
CA ASP A 226 20.03 30.59 -35.45
C ASP A 226 19.54 32.00 -35.13
N ILE A 227 20.17 32.67 -34.13
CA ILE A 227 19.86 34.05 -33.80
C ILE A 227 20.18 34.97 -34.98
N ASN A 228 21.33 34.76 -35.62
CA ASN A 228 21.72 35.58 -36.76
C ASN A 228 20.79 35.37 -37.97
N VAL A 229 20.46 34.11 -38.26
CA VAL A 229 19.47 33.77 -39.31
C VAL A 229 18.08 34.37 -38.97
N PHE A 230 17.64 34.19 -37.72
CA PHE A 230 16.39 34.78 -37.27
C PHE A 230 16.36 36.31 -37.43
N LEU A 231 17.48 36.99 -37.09
CA LEU A 231 17.58 38.45 -37.24
C LEU A 231 17.55 38.86 -38.72
N GLN A 232 18.16 38.06 -39.61
CA GLN A 232 18.10 38.27 -41.03
C GLN A 232 16.68 38.05 -41.57
N ASP A 233 16.06 36.91 -41.26
CA ASP A 233 14.69 36.61 -41.62
C ASP A 233 13.72 37.66 -41.07
N TYR A 234 13.94 38.11 -39.84
CA TYR A 234 13.13 39.19 -39.24
C TYR A 234 13.21 40.49 -40.01
N LYS A 235 14.43 40.89 -40.46
CA LYS A 235 14.60 42.10 -41.27
C LYS A 235 13.93 41.98 -42.63
N GLU A 236 14.12 40.81 -43.28
CA GLU A 236 13.50 40.53 -44.60
C GLU A 236 11.95 40.48 -44.50
N ASN A 237 11.46 39.76 -43.46
CA ASN A 237 10.02 39.67 -43.19
C ASN A 237 9.44 41.03 -42.76
N SER A 238 10.18 41.83 -41.98
CA SER A 238 9.74 43.16 -41.59
C SER A 238 9.61 44.08 -42.81
N ALA A 239 10.58 44.05 -43.74
CA ALA A 239 10.51 44.81 -44.97
C ALA A 239 9.36 44.31 -45.85
N SER A 240 9.17 42.98 -45.97
CA SER A 240 8.06 42.38 -46.70
C SER A 240 6.69 42.70 -46.09
N MET A 241 6.64 42.76 -44.73
CA MET A 241 5.41 43.18 -44.02
C MET A 241 5.05 44.64 -44.30
N GLU A 242 6.04 45.51 -44.42
CA GLU A 242 5.81 46.89 -44.71
C GLU A 242 5.28 47.08 -46.15
N GLU A 243 5.87 46.35 -47.10
CA GLU A 243 5.38 46.28 -48.46
C GLU A 243 3.94 45.68 -48.56
N LEU A 244 3.68 44.61 -47.76
CA LEU A 244 2.34 44.00 -47.71
C LEU A 244 1.33 44.91 -47.05
N ARG A 245 1.67 45.71 -46.06
CA ARG A 245 0.79 46.72 -45.45
C ARG A 245 0.44 47.84 -46.41
N GLU A 246 1.40 48.23 -47.23
CA GLU A 246 1.07 49.19 -48.30
C GLU A 246 0.06 48.59 -49.30
N LYS A 247 0.30 47.33 -49.69
CA LYS A 247 -0.64 46.59 -50.56
C LYS A 247 -2.01 46.40 -49.91
N GLU A 248 -2.04 46.07 -48.62
CA GLU A 248 -3.25 45.94 -47.81
C GLU A 248 -4.01 47.25 -47.75
N SER A 249 -3.32 48.38 -47.54
CA SER A 249 -3.94 49.71 -47.53
C SER A 249 -4.56 50.07 -48.88
N ILE A 250 -3.89 49.66 -49.97
CA ILE A 250 -4.43 49.89 -51.33
C ILE A 250 -5.64 48.98 -51.54
N ALA A 251 -5.51 47.68 -51.14
CA ALA A 251 -6.61 46.70 -51.27
C ALA A 251 -7.83 47.07 -50.43
N ASP A 252 -7.61 47.59 -49.20
CA ASP A 252 -8.70 48.10 -48.36
C ASP A 252 -9.40 49.29 -48.97
N GLY A 253 -8.64 50.17 -49.61
CA GLY A 253 -9.22 51.30 -50.39
C GLY A 253 -10.07 50.83 -51.56
N ASP A 254 -9.59 49.77 -52.27
CA ASP A 254 -10.35 49.20 -53.40
C ASP A 254 -11.55 48.38 -52.91
N LEU A 255 -11.35 47.65 -51.73
CA LEU A 255 -12.46 46.93 -51.07
C LEU A 255 -13.58 47.92 -50.65
N ALA A 256 -13.21 49.07 -50.08
CA ALA A 256 -14.19 50.06 -49.68
C ALA A 256 -15.01 50.55 -50.87
N LYS A 257 -14.32 50.82 -51.96
CA LYS A 257 -15.03 51.24 -53.26
C LYS A 257 -15.90 50.11 -53.75
N THR A 258 -15.39 48.89 -53.84
CA THR A 258 -16.12 47.70 -54.29
C THR A 258 -17.32 47.38 -53.39
N LYS A 259 -17.19 47.60 -52.08
CA LYS A 259 -18.31 47.46 -51.12
C LYS A 259 -19.40 48.49 -51.38
N GLU A 260 -19.02 49.73 -51.68
CA GLU A 260 -19.98 50.77 -52.01
C GLU A 260 -20.71 50.41 -53.28
N GLU A 261 -19.97 49.93 -54.30
CA GLU A 261 -20.57 49.44 -55.57
C GLU A 261 -21.43 48.20 -55.30
N TYR A 262 -21.00 47.29 -54.47
CA TYR A 262 -21.76 46.08 -54.07
C TYR A 262 -23.07 46.44 -53.36
N GLU A 263 -23.03 47.35 -52.38
CA GLU A 263 -24.29 47.79 -51.73
C GLU A 263 -25.24 48.46 -52.64
N THR A 264 -24.75 49.20 -53.65
CA THR A 264 -25.61 49.77 -54.69
C THR A 264 -26.24 48.67 -55.55
N VAL A 265 -25.41 47.74 -56.07
CA VAL A 265 -25.87 46.58 -56.84
C VAL A 265 -26.80 45.70 -56.06
N LYS A 266 -26.51 45.48 -54.79
CA LYS A 266 -27.32 44.67 -53.86
C LYS A 266 -28.68 45.30 -53.60
N SER A 267 -28.72 46.65 -53.48
CA SER A 267 -29.98 47.33 -53.34
C SER A 267 -30.85 47.20 -54.64
N GLU A 268 -30.18 47.25 -55.79
CA GLU A 268 -30.82 46.97 -57.05
C GLU A 268 -31.28 45.51 -57.18
N TYR A 269 -30.44 44.56 -56.71
CA TYR A 269 -30.79 43.15 -56.70
C TYR A 269 -31.98 42.85 -55.80
N ILE A 270 -32.02 43.44 -54.58
CA ILE A 270 -33.18 43.29 -53.68
C ILE A 270 -34.46 43.79 -54.31
N GLN A 271 -34.40 44.98 -55.04
CA GLN A 271 -35.55 45.49 -55.75
C GLN A 271 -36.00 44.55 -56.88
N LEU A 272 -35.02 43.98 -57.60
CA LEU A 272 -35.30 42.97 -58.64
C LEU A 272 -35.83 41.67 -58.04
N GLU A 273 -35.33 41.21 -56.89
CA GLU A 273 -35.79 40.00 -56.17
C GLU A 273 -37.24 40.16 -55.66
N GLU A 274 -37.53 41.35 -55.07
CA GLU A 274 -38.93 41.69 -54.72
C GLU A 274 -39.87 41.72 -55.94
N ALA A 275 -39.35 42.25 -57.03
CA ALA A 275 -40.11 42.26 -58.30
C ALA A 275 -40.28 40.82 -58.84
N LEU A 276 -39.23 40.01 -58.76
CA LEU A 276 -39.23 38.58 -59.15
C LEU A 276 -40.15 37.73 -58.26
N ASP A 277 -40.12 37.96 -56.97
CA ASP A 277 -41.04 37.32 -56.03
C ASP A 277 -42.50 37.68 -56.30
N LYS A 278 -42.72 38.96 -56.62
CA LYS A 278 -44.05 39.41 -57.00
C LYS A 278 -44.50 38.75 -58.31
N HIS A 279 -43.59 38.65 -59.28
CA HIS A 279 -43.90 37.96 -60.52
C HIS A 279 -44.07 36.46 -60.35
N THR A 280 -43.24 35.81 -59.43
CA THR A 280 -43.37 34.41 -59.14
C THR A 280 -44.68 34.08 -58.43
N ARG A 281 -45.11 34.90 -57.47
CA ARG A 281 -46.46 34.77 -56.87
C ARG A 281 -47.57 34.88 -57.86
N ASN A 282 -47.46 35.90 -58.71
CA ASN A 282 -48.43 36.03 -59.78
C ASN A 282 -48.43 34.85 -60.76
N LEU A 283 -47.24 34.24 -60.98
CA LEU A 283 -47.09 33.05 -61.82
C LEU A 283 -47.62 31.78 -61.10
N GLU A 284 -47.44 31.67 -59.78
CA GLU A 284 -48.04 30.60 -58.98
C GLU A 284 -49.57 30.72 -58.94
N GLU A 285 -50.09 31.90 -58.71
CA GLU A 285 -51.53 32.15 -58.81
C GLU A 285 -52.07 31.80 -60.20
N CYS A 286 -51.33 32.18 -61.26
CA CYS A 286 -51.69 31.78 -62.62
C CYS A 286 -51.56 30.25 -62.83
N ARG A 287 -50.57 29.60 -62.27
CA ARG A 287 -50.42 28.15 -62.35
C ARG A 287 -51.49 27.40 -61.55
N GLU A 288 -51.84 27.90 -60.35
CA GLU A 288 -52.91 27.31 -59.54
C GLU A 288 -54.26 27.44 -60.28
N THR A 289 -54.52 28.63 -60.87
CA THR A 289 -55.70 28.80 -61.70
C THR A 289 -55.69 27.89 -62.95
N LEU A 290 -54.53 27.82 -63.63
CA LEU A 290 -54.32 26.91 -64.75
C LEU A 290 -54.42 25.45 -64.36
N SER A 291 -53.88 25.08 -63.17
CA SER A 291 -53.99 23.73 -62.61
C SER A 291 -55.42 23.38 -62.24
N ALA A 292 -56.13 24.34 -61.62
CA ALA A 292 -57.55 24.17 -61.32
C ALA A 292 -58.38 24.00 -62.57
N ASP A 293 -58.05 24.82 -63.61
CA ASP A 293 -58.74 24.71 -64.92
C ASP A 293 -58.35 23.40 -65.65
N LYS A 294 -57.07 22.95 -65.58
CA LYS A 294 -56.66 21.62 -66.08
C LYS A 294 -57.35 20.48 -65.35
N VAL A 295 -57.50 20.58 -64.02
CA VAL A 295 -58.21 19.56 -63.21
C VAL A 295 -59.68 19.51 -63.65
N LYS A 296 -60.31 20.69 -63.85
CA LYS A 296 -61.65 20.76 -64.38
C LYS A 296 -61.74 20.16 -65.78
N LEU A 297 -60.73 20.50 -66.62
CA LEU A 297 -60.66 19.97 -68.00
C LEU A 297 -60.47 18.45 -67.99
N ASN A 298 -59.48 17.96 -67.17
CA ASN A 298 -59.24 16.51 -66.97
C ASN A 298 -60.47 15.80 -66.38
N GLN A 299 -61.20 16.46 -65.50
CA GLN A 299 -62.45 15.95 -64.95
C GLN A 299 -63.50 15.84 -66.02
N GLN A 300 -63.59 16.89 -66.83
CA GLN A 300 -64.48 16.89 -68.02
C GLN A 300 -64.03 15.83 -69.05
N GLU A 301 -62.69 15.76 -69.35
CA GLU A 301 -62.13 14.70 -70.20
C GLU A 301 -62.26 13.30 -69.57
N GLY A 302 -62.13 13.19 -68.22
CA GLY A 302 -62.41 11.97 -67.47
C GLY A 302 -63.87 11.54 -67.56
N ASP A 303 -64.77 12.50 -67.39
CA ASP A 303 -66.18 12.29 -67.55
C ASP A 303 -66.49 11.85 -68.97
N ILE A 304 -65.85 12.49 -69.98
CA ILE A 304 -65.92 12.05 -71.37
C ILE A 304 -65.33 10.63 -71.55
N LYS A 305 -64.14 10.33 -71.00
CA LYS A 305 -63.54 9.02 -71.11
C LYS A 305 -64.28 7.95 -70.29
N VAL A 306 -64.91 8.33 -69.16
CA VAL A 306 -65.81 7.40 -68.42
C VAL A 306 -67.05 7.13 -69.30
N LEU A 307 -67.55 8.14 -69.95
CA LEU A 307 -68.65 7.97 -70.96
C LEU A 307 -68.19 7.13 -72.18
N GLU A 308 -66.92 7.32 -72.62
CA GLU A 308 -66.31 6.50 -73.69
C GLU A 308 -65.92 5.07 -73.15
N ALA A 309 -65.36 4.96 -71.90
CA ALA A 309 -64.96 3.69 -71.28
C ALA A 309 -66.16 2.83 -70.89
N VAL A 310 -67.29 3.43 -70.54
CA VAL A 310 -68.54 2.69 -70.38
C VAL A 310 -68.94 2.12 -71.75
N SER A 311 -68.55 2.76 -72.84
CA SER A 311 -68.66 2.25 -74.18
C SER A 311 -67.60 1.18 -74.52
N TYR A 312 -66.40 1.28 -73.96
CA TYR A 312 -65.25 0.43 -74.30
C TYR A 312 -65.03 -0.75 -73.35
N THR A 313 -65.54 -0.73 -72.08
CA THR A 313 -65.36 -1.79 -71.10
C THR A 313 -66.14 -3.05 -71.40
N HIS A 314 -67.08 -3.00 -72.36
CA HIS A 314 -67.68 -4.19 -72.89
C HIS A 314 -66.87 -4.93 -73.95
N LEU A 315 -65.80 -4.31 -74.49
CA LEU A 315 -65.00 -4.92 -75.55
C LEU A 315 -63.58 -5.44 -75.09
N ARG A 316 -63.08 -5.09 -73.94
CA ARG A 316 -61.67 -5.42 -73.53
C ARG A 316 -61.52 -6.17 -72.25
N ALA A 317 -62.59 -6.75 -71.69
CA ALA A 317 -62.50 -7.67 -70.57
C ALA A 317 -62.11 -9.12 -70.96
N HIS A 318 -61.75 -9.31 -72.23
CA HIS A 318 -61.41 -10.65 -72.71
C HIS A 318 -60.01 -10.89 -73.23
N GLU A 319 -59.10 -9.93 -73.13
CA GLU A 319 -57.74 -10.14 -73.62
C GLU A 319 -56.63 -9.61 -72.65
N THR A 320 -56.61 -10.01 -71.41
CA THR A 320 -55.36 -10.05 -70.63
C THR A 320 -55.51 -10.99 -69.46
N CYS A 321 -55.77 -12.23 -69.81
CA CYS A 321 -55.50 -13.32 -68.91
C CYS A 321 -54.80 -14.44 -69.71
N ALA A 322 -53.64 -14.12 -70.25
CA ALA A 322 -52.64 -15.03 -70.71
C ALA A 322 -51.32 -14.28 -70.81
N ASP A 323 -50.40 -14.77 -70.11
CA ASP A 323 -48.98 -14.59 -70.07
C ASP A 323 -48.43 -13.98 -68.78
N LEU A 324 -48.11 -14.92 -67.97
CA LEU A 324 -47.09 -15.07 -66.92
C LEU A 324 -47.30 -14.32 -65.65
#